data_193994266e0f4261431004b3a342d906
#
_entry.id   193994266e0f4261431004b3a342d906
#
_cell.length_a   1.000
_cell.length_b   1.000
_cell.length_c   1.000
_cell.angle_alpha   90.00
_cell.angle_beta   90.00
_cell.angle_gamma   90.00
#
_symmetry.space_group_name_H-M   'P 1'
#
loop_
_entity.id
_entity.type
_entity.pdbx_description
1 polymer ?
#
loop_
_entity_poly.entity_id
_entity_poly.type
_entity_poly.pdbx_seq_one_letter_code
_entity_poly.pdbx_strand_id
1 'polypeptide(L)'
;MHKILIATDSFDQVNGVSTTYRNILKHSRKKTYVIHPGLFKWKSISMYPEVQLCREPIKTYKKIKEINPTHIHIGTEGPIGLAARIYCKLNKVPYTTGYHTKFPEYLWKLAHIPLFITYSYLKVFHNDSKAILVPSQSCKEELNKKGFNRVIVWTRGVSRNLISNKPYRKSKIPKIIYVGRVSKEKNLQVLCELQDKFEITIVGEGPLLNKFKLKFPKVNFLGYRFGSALADTYKSHDVFCFPSKTDTF
;
A
#
# COMPACT_ATOMS: atom_id res chain seq x y z
N MET A 1 6.30 -14.12 -26.65
CA MET A 1 6.52 -12.82 -26.00
C MET A 1 5.92 -12.86 -24.60
N HIS A 2 6.69 -12.52 -23.54
CA HIS A 2 6.17 -12.57 -22.17
C HIS A 2 5.20 -11.41 -21.91
N LYS A 3 3.97 -11.74 -21.52
CA LYS A 3 2.97 -10.77 -21.08
C LYS A 3 2.78 -10.89 -19.57
N ILE A 4 3.10 -9.85 -18.85
CA ILE A 4 2.92 -9.78 -17.39
C ILE A 4 1.61 -9.04 -17.11
N LEU A 5 0.79 -9.57 -16.20
CA LEU A 5 -0.40 -8.90 -15.70
C LEU A 5 -0.25 -8.61 -14.21
N ILE A 6 -0.53 -7.40 -13.79
CA ILE A 6 -0.73 -7.01 -12.39
C ILE A 6 -2.24 -6.93 -12.14
N ALA A 7 -2.74 -7.73 -11.22
CA ALA A 7 -4.14 -7.71 -10.78
C ALA A 7 -4.21 -7.14 -9.36
N THR A 8 -4.87 -6.00 -9.18
CA THR A 8 -4.89 -5.30 -7.89
C THR A 8 -6.18 -4.52 -7.67
N ASP A 9 -6.72 -4.56 -6.45
CA ASP A 9 -7.87 -3.73 -6.05
C ASP A 9 -7.43 -2.31 -5.61
N SER A 10 -6.12 -2.03 -5.60
CA SER A 10 -5.54 -0.76 -5.18
C SER A 10 -4.62 -0.20 -6.25
N PHE A 11 -5.15 0.66 -7.12
CA PHE A 11 -4.39 1.29 -8.20
C PHE A 11 -4.75 2.76 -8.40
N ASP A 12 -6.03 3.11 -8.34
CA ASP A 12 -6.50 4.48 -8.59
C ASP A 12 -6.36 5.39 -7.36
N GLN A 13 -6.22 4.82 -6.17
CA GLN A 13 -6.10 5.54 -4.92
C GLN A 13 -4.68 6.06 -4.70
N VAL A 14 -4.55 7.04 -3.79
CA VAL A 14 -3.26 7.56 -3.32
C VAL A 14 -2.81 6.77 -2.10
N ASN A 15 -2.00 5.73 -2.33
CA ASN A 15 -1.43 4.91 -1.27
C ASN A 15 -0.12 4.24 -1.72
N GLY A 16 0.58 3.58 -0.80
CA GLY A 16 1.88 2.94 -1.08
C GLY A 16 1.80 1.78 -2.08
N VAL A 17 0.68 1.04 -2.13
CA VAL A 17 0.49 -0.08 -3.07
C VAL A 17 0.34 0.44 -4.49
N SER A 18 -0.57 1.41 -4.70
CA SER A 18 -0.78 2.03 -6.01
C SER A 18 0.48 2.72 -6.54
N THR A 19 1.19 3.45 -5.67
CA THR A 19 2.47 4.09 -6.01
C THR A 19 3.50 3.04 -6.47
N THR A 20 3.58 1.90 -5.79
CA THR A 20 4.49 0.81 -6.16
C THR A 20 4.18 0.28 -7.57
N TYR A 21 2.92 -0.05 -7.86
CA TYR A 21 2.55 -0.60 -9.17
C TYR A 21 2.66 0.42 -10.30
N ARG A 22 2.34 1.68 -10.07
CA ARG A 22 2.57 2.76 -11.05
C ARG A 22 4.06 2.92 -11.37
N ASN A 23 4.94 2.85 -10.37
CA ASN A 23 6.37 2.90 -10.59
C ASN A 23 6.89 1.68 -11.37
N ILE A 24 6.37 0.48 -11.06
CA ILE A 24 6.72 -0.73 -11.83
C ILE A 24 6.32 -0.55 -13.30
N LEU A 25 5.12 -0.09 -13.58
CA LEU A 25 4.66 0.15 -14.96
C LEU A 25 5.55 1.16 -15.69
N LYS A 26 5.87 2.27 -15.01
CA LYS A 26 6.71 3.34 -15.59
C LYS A 26 8.11 2.85 -15.97
N HIS A 27 8.67 1.90 -15.20
CA HIS A 27 10.04 1.43 -15.39
C HIS A 27 10.14 0.01 -15.96
N SER A 28 9.02 -0.66 -16.22
CA SER A 28 9.00 -2.00 -16.80
C SER A 28 9.48 -1.98 -18.24
N ARG A 29 10.47 -2.83 -18.54
CA ARG A 29 10.92 -3.08 -19.91
C ARG A 29 10.10 -4.15 -20.64
N LYS A 30 9.19 -4.83 -19.92
CA LYS A 30 8.33 -5.89 -20.47
C LYS A 30 6.93 -5.37 -20.69
N LYS A 31 6.21 -5.95 -21.63
CA LYS A 31 4.78 -5.63 -21.86
C LYS A 31 3.97 -6.01 -20.62
N THR A 32 3.62 -5.01 -19.83
CA THR A 32 2.93 -5.15 -18.54
C THR A 32 1.55 -4.52 -18.63
N TYR A 33 0.54 -5.28 -18.23
CA TYR A 33 -0.86 -4.85 -18.15
C TYR A 33 -1.28 -4.71 -16.71
N VAL A 34 -2.29 -3.91 -16.44
CA VAL A 34 -2.90 -3.80 -15.11
C VAL A 34 -4.40 -4.00 -15.22
N ILE A 35 -4.96 -4.76 -14.28
CA ILE A 35 -6.39 -4.84 -14.03
C ILE A 35 -6.65 -4.31 -12.64
N HIS A 36 -7.56 -3.32 -12.56
CA HIS A 36 -7.91 -2.59 -11.34
C HIS A 36 -9.41 -2.20 -11.35
N PRO A 37 -9.98 -1.78 -10.20
CA PRO A 37 -11.42 -1.49 -10.09
C PRO A 37 -11.94 -0.47 -11.09
N GLY A 38 -11.16 0.57 -11.43
CA GLY A 38 -11.56 1.62 -12.37
C GLY A 38 -11.92 1.14 -13.77
N LEU A 39 -11.61 -0.11 -14.13
CA LEU A 39 -12.02 -0.74 -15.39
C LEU A 39 -13.42 -1.37 -15.35
N PHE A 40 -14.07 -1.39 -14.16
CA PHE A 40 -15.30 -2.12 -13.90
C PHE A 40 -16.26 -1.29 -13.05
N LYS A 41 -17.48 -1.79 -12.85
CA LYS A 41 -18.35 -1.26 -11.79
C LYS A 41 -17.76 -1.61 -10.42
N TRP A 42 -17.66 -0.61 -9.56
CA TRP A 42 -17.13 -0.78 -8.21
C TRP A 42 -18.01 -0.09 -7.17
N LYS A 43 -17.82 -0.43 -5.90
CA LYS A 43 -18.43 0.22 -4.75
C LYS A 43 -17.36 0.51 -3.71
N SER A 44 -17.41 1.68 -3.10
CA SER A 44 -16.56 1.99 -1.94
C SER A 44 -17.12 1.37 -0.67
N ILE A 45 -16.23 1.14 0.30
CA ILE A 45 -16.62 0.77 1.66
C ILE A 45 -16.92 2.07 2.43
N SER A 46 -18.09 2.16 3.08
CA SER A 46 -18.54 3.40 3.76
C SER A 46 -17.52 3.95 4.75
N MET A 47 -16.83 3.08 5.51
CA MET A 47 -15.82 3.46 6.48
C MET A 47 -14.46 3.82 5.84
N TYR A 48 -14.21 3.36 4.60
CA TYR A 48 -13.01 3.61 3.81
C TYR A 48 -13.39 3.91 2.37
N PRO A 49 -13.88 5.13 2.10
CA PRO A 49 -14.39 5.51 0.77
C PRO A 49 -13.40 5.35 -0.37
N GLU A 50 -12.11 5.40 -0.04
CA GLU A 50 -11.02 5.18 -0.99
C GLU A 50 -10.79 3.70 -1.35
N VAL A 51 -11.36 2.74 -0.61
CA VAL A 51 -11.28 1.31 -0.96
C VAL A 51 -12.38 0.99 -1.96
N GLN A 52 -11.98 0.72 -3.19
CA GLN A 52 -12.86 0.38 -4.29
C GLN A 52 -12.92 -1.13 -4.46
N LEU A 53 -14.09 -1.72 -4.24
CA LEU A 53 -14.33 -3.14 -4.45
C LEU A 53 -15.00 -3.37 -5.80
N CYS A 54 -14.36 -4.12 -6.69
CA CYS A 54 -14.92 -4.51 -7.96
C CYS A 54 -16.17 -5.39 -7.76
N ARG A 55 -17.24 -5.08 -8.47
CA ARG A 55 -18.52 -5.82 -8.42
C ARG A 55 -18.74 -6.75 -9.60
N GLU A 56 -17.78 -6.84 -10.50
CA GLU A 56 -17.90 -7.59 -11.76
C GLU A 56 -16.77 -8.65 -11.90
N PRO A 57 -16.67 -9.63 -10.97
CA PRO A 57 -15.60 -10.63 -11.01
C PRO A 57 -15.58 -11.47 -12.27
N ILE A 58 -16.75 -11.75 -12.88
CA ILE A 58 -16.85 -12.49 -14.15
C ILE A 58 -16.26 -11.68 -15.30
N LYS A 59 -16.52 -10.37 -15.36
CA LYS A 59 -15.91 -9.49 -16.37
C LYS A 59 -14.41 -9.37 -16.16
N THR A 60 -13.97 -9.31 -14.89
CA THR A 60 -12.55 -9.34 -14.56
C THR A 60 -11.88 -10.60 -15.11
N TYR A 61 -12.46 -11.77 -14.87
CA TYR A 61 -11.96 -13.03 -15.41
C TYR A 61 -11.88 -13.02 -16.95
N LYS A 62 -12.95 -12.57 -17.64
CA LYS A 62 -12.99 -12.46 -19.10
C LYS A 62 -11.89 -11.53 -19.62
N LYS A 63 -11.66 -10.37 -18.94
CA LYS A 63 -10.63 -9.42 -19.32
C LYS A 63 -9.22 -10.00 -19.15
N ILE A 64 -8.98 -10.79 -18.11
CA ILE A 64 -7.71 -11.52 -17.94
C ILE A 64 -7.53 -12.51 -19.11
N LYS A 65 -8.57 -13.24 -19.47
CA LYS A 65 -8.55 -14.19 -20.61
C LYS A 65 -8.22 -13.52 -21.93
N GLU A 66 -8.80 -12.34 -22.21
CA GLU A 66 -8.49 -11.55 -23.42
C GLU A 66 -7.01 -11.14 -23.50
N ILE A 67 -6.43 -10.72 -22.36
CA ILE A 67 -5.00 -10.35 -22.27
C ILE A 67 -4.13 -11.58 -22.52
N ASN A 68 -4.56 -12.75 -22.07
CA ASN A 68 -3.83 -14.01 -22.13
C ASN A 68 -2.41 -13.87 -21.59
N PRO A 69 -2.24 -13.56 -20.28
CA PRO A 69 -0.94 -13.32 -19.66
C PRO A 69 -0.14 -14.62 -19.49
N THR A 70 1.18 -14.53 -19.60
CA THR A 70 2.09 -15.64 -19.31
C THR A 70 2.48 -15.74 -17.83
N HIS A 71 2.29 -14.65 -17.08
CA HIS A 71 2.48 -14.56 -15.64
C HIS A 71 1.55 -13.49 -15.05
N ILE A 72 1.00 -13.76 -13.86
CA ILE A 72 0.17 -12.80 -13.13
C ILE A 72 0.81 -12.49 -11.78
N HIS A 73 0.93 -11.20 -11.47
CA HIS A 73 1.19 -10.74 -10.11
C HIS A 73 -0.12 -10.25 -9.48
N ILE A 74 -0.56 -10.93 -8.42
CA ILE A 74 -1.76 -10.58 -7.67
C ILE A 74 -1.34 -9.67 -6.51
N GLY A 75 -1.68 -8.40 -6.63
CA GLY A 75 -1.21 -7.36 -5.72
C GLY A 75 -2.04 -7.16 -4.46
N THR A 76 -3.27 -7.69 -4.46
CA THR A 76 -4.20 -7.54 -3.32
C THR A 76 -5.14 -8.73 -3.24
N GLU A 77 -5.71 -8.96 -2.04
CA GLU A 77 -6.55 -10.10 -1.72
C GLU A 77 -8.06 -9.84 -1.95
N GLY A 78 -8.39 -8.74 -2.60
CA GLY A 78 -9.77 -8.34 -2.90
C GLY A 78 -10.38 -9.07 -4.10
N PRO A 79 -11.57 -8.61 -4.58
CA PRO A 79 -12.32 -9.27 -5.65
C PRO A 79 -11.55 -9.46 -6.96
N ILE A 80 -10.72 -8.47 -7.35
CA ILE A 80 -9.87 -8.56 -8.55
C ILE A 80 -8.78 -9.60 -8.35
N GLY A 81 -8.12 -9.58 -7.18
CA GLY A 81 -7.11 -10.58 -6.84
C GLY A 81 -7.68 -11.99 -6.81
N LEU A 82 -8.89 -12.17 -6.26
CA LEU A 82 -9.57 -13.46 -6.23
C LEU A 82 -9.92 -13.96 -7.64
N ALA A 83 -10.46 -13.11 -8.50
CA ALA A 83 -10.76 -13.46 -9.90
C ALA A 83 -9.49 -13.86 -10.67
N ALA A 84 -8.39 -13.14 -10.44
CA ALA A 84 -7.10 -13.46 -11.03
C ALA A 84 -6.53 -14.80 -10.53
N ARG A 85 -6.66 -15.07 -9.22
CA ARG A 85 -6.26 -16.35 -8.64
C ARG A 85 -7.05 -17.53 -9.23
N ILE A 86 -8.37 -17.38 -9.35
CA ILE A 86 -9.23 -18.40 -9.97
C ILE A 86 -8.78 -18.64 -11.41
N TYR A 87 -8.56 -17.58 -12.18
CA TYR A 87 -8.03 -17.69 -13.55
C TYR A 87 -6.71 -18.46 -13.60
N CYS A 88 -5.75 -18.13 -12.74
CA CYS A 88 -4.46 -18.81 -12.68
C CYS A 88 -4.61 -20.31 -12.39
N LYS A 89 -5.47 -20.68 -11.45
CA LYS A 89 -5.71 -22.08 -11.08
C LYS A 89 -6.33 -22.87 -12.22
N LEU A 90 -7.38 -22.33 -12.87
CA LEU A 90 -8.08 -23.02 -13.95
C LEU A 90 -7.25 -23.13 -15.24
N ASN A 91 -6.42 -22.14 -15.53
CA ASN A 91 -5.63 -22.11 -16.77
C ASN A 91 -4.14 -22.48 -16.55
N LYS A 92 -3.76 -22.92 -15.36
CA LYS A 92 -2.38 -23.30 -14.98
C LYS A 92 -1.35 -22.20 -15.25
N VAL A 93 -1.76 -20.92 -15.16
CA VAL A 93 -0.87 -19.77 -15.33
C VAL A 93 -0.09 -19.54 -14.05
N PRO A 94 1.27 -19.46 -14.10
CA PRO A 94 2.06 -19.19 -12.91
C PRO A 94 1.78 -17.78 -12.39
N TYR A 95 1.71 -17.64 -11.05
CA TYR A 95 1.47 -16.35 -10.42
C TYR A 95 2.28 -16.16 -9.16
N THR A 96 2.49 -14.89 -8.82
CA THR A 96 3.05 -14.42 -7.54
C THR A 96 2.01 -13.55 -6.83
N THR A 97 2.13 -13.42 -5.52
CA THR A 97 1.24 -12.57 -4.72
C THR A 97 2.01 -11.51 -3.94
N GLY A 98 1.39 -10.39 -3.66
CA GLY A 98 1.92 -9.35 -2.77
C GLY A 98 1.17 -9.35 -1.43
N TYR A 99 1.89 -9.31 -0.31
CA TYR A 99 1.32 -9.07 1.01
C TYR A 99 1.75 -7.67 1.46
N HIS A 100 0.85 -6.70 1.31
CA HIS A 100 1.14 -5.28 1.51
C HIS A 100 0.50 -4.68 2.74
N THR A 101 -0.46 -5.38 3.34
CA THR A 101 -1.23 -4.91 4.50
C THR A 101 -1.42 -6.05 5.47
N LYS A 102 -1.34 -5.78 6.76
CA LYS A 102 -1.72 -6.72 7.82
C LYS A 102 -3.25 -6.85 7.84
N PHE A 103 -3.79 -7.45 6.78
CA PHE A 103 -5.23 -7.57 6.51
C PHE A 103 -6.00 -8.24 7.65
N PRO A 104 -5.50 -9.32 8.30
CA PRO A 104 -6.17 -9.93 9.44
C PRO A 104 -6.34 -8.99 10.63
N GLU A 105 -5.27 -8.29 11.02
CA GLU A 105 -5.28 -7.34 12.13
C GLU A 105 -6.18 -6.14 11.82
N TYR A 106 -6.25 -5.77 10.56
CA TYR A 106 -7.13 -4.72 10.09
C TYR A 106 -8.61 -5.12 10.19
N LEU A 107 -8.97 -6.31 9.72
CA LEU A 107 -10.33 -6.83 9.81
C LEU A 107 -10.76 -7.12 11.26
N TRP A 108 -9.85 -7.56 12.11
CA TRP A 108 -10.12 -7.70 13.54
C TRP A 108 -10.49 -6.35 14.17
N LYS A 109 -9.71 -5.30 13.90
CA LYS A 109 -9.99 -3.95 14.43
C LYS A 109 -11.26 -3.32 13.88
N LEU A 110 -11.63 -3.66 12.66
CA LEU A 110 -12.75 -3.05 11.96
C LEU A 110 -14.08 -3.77 12.23
N ALA A 111 -14.07 -5.08 12.15
CA ALA A 111 -15.27 -5.92 12.13
C ALA A 111 -15.23 -7.06 13.16
N HIS A 112 -14.21 -7.10 14.04
CA HIS A 112 -13.99 -8.14 15.03
C HIS A 112 -13.97 -9.58 14.44
N ILE A 113 -13.55 -9.70 13.15
CA ILE A 113 -13.41 -11.01 12.51
C ILE A 113 -12.22 -11.75 13.12
N PRO A 114 -12.38 -12.95 13.65
CA PRO A 114 -11.31 -13.67 14.31
C PRO A 114 -10.08 -13.87 13.42
N LEU A 115 -8.89 -13.63 13.96
CA LEU A 115 -7.63 -13.69 13.23
C LEU A 115 -7.40 -15.05 12.55
N PHE A 116 -7.81 -16.15 13.19
CA PHE A 116 -7.62 -17.49 12.61
C PHE A 116 -8.41 -17.68 11.31
N ILE A 117 -9.61 -17.10 11.20
CA ILE A 117 -10.43 -17.17 9.97
C ILE A 117 -9.72 -16.43 8.84
N THR A 118 -9.31 -15.19 9.11
CA THR A 118 -8.66 -14.34 8.10
C THR A 118 -7.29 -14.87 7.69
N TYR A 119 -6.49 -15.41 8.62
CA TYR A 119 -5.22 -16.08 8.29
C TYR A 119 -5.43 -17.38 7.52
N SER A 120 -6.48 -18.16 7.80
CA SER A 120 -6.83 -19.37 7.02
C SER A 120 -7.18 -18.99 5.57
N TYR A 121 -8.00 -17.98 5.37
CA TYR A 121 -8.29 -17.43 4.05
C TYR A 121 -7.01 -17.01 3.32
N LEU A 122 -6.13 -16.24 3.97
CA LEU A 122 -4.88 -15.78 3.37
C LEU A 122 -3.94 -16.95 3.03
N LYS A 123 -3.87 -17.97 3.86
CA LYS A 123 -3.08 -19.19 3.54
C LYS A 123 -3.58 -19.85 2.25
N VAL A 124 -4.89 -20.05 2.14
CA VAL A 124 -5.49 -20.59 0.90
C VAL A 124 -5.22 -19.69 -0.28
N PHE A 125 -5.27 -18.37 -0.08
CA PHE A 125 -5.05 -17.39 -1.15
C PHE A 125 -3.59 -17.38 -1.65
N HIS A 126 -2.61 -17.40 -0.76
CA HIS A 126 -1.20 -17.16 -1.08
C HIS A 126 -0.37 -18.43 -1.29
N ASN A 127 -0.60 -19.50 -0.54
CA ASN A 127 0.33 -20.64 -0.49
C ASN A 127 0.47 -21.44 -1.80
N ASP A 128 -0.45 -21.30 -2.74
CA ASP A 128 -0.33 -21.90 -4.07
C ASP A 128 0.50 -21.05 -5.05
N SER A 129 0.86 -19.83 -4.67
CA SER A 129 1.65 -18.95 -5.52
C SER A 129 3.11 -19.40 -5.63
N LYS A 130 3.79 -18.99 -6.69
CA LYS A 130 5.24 -19.24 -6.86
C LYS A 130 6.08 -18.50 -5.83
N ALA A 131 5.62 -17.34 -5.37
CA ALA A 131 6.23 -16.56 -4.29
C ALA A 131 5.21 -15.59 -3.70
N ILE A 132 5.34 -15.31 -2.40
CA ILE A 132 4.64 -14.28 -1.67
C ILE A 132 5.63 -13.14 -1.43
N LEU A 133 5.40 -12.00 -2.06
CA LEU A 133 6.29 -10.84 -1.95
C LEU A 133 5.89 -9.98 -0.76
N VAL A 134 6.83 -9.77 0.17
CA VAL A 134 6.63 -8.98 1.40
C VAL A 134 7.63 -7.82 1.47
N PRO A 135 7.28 -6.69 2.12
CA PRO A 135 8.11 -5.49 2.09
C PRO A 135 9.32 -5.53 3.02
N SER A 136 9.33 -6.36 4.06
CA SER A 136 10.37 -6.36 5.08
C SER A 136 10.72 -7.76 5.59
N GLN A 137 11.90 -7.90 6.18
CA GLN A 137 12.36 -9.15 6.78
C GLN A 137 11.48 -9.55 7.99
N SER A 138 11.07 -8.59 8.80
CA SER A 138 10.15 -8.82 9.94
C SER A 138 8.80 -9.39 9.49
N CYS A 139 8.25 -8.88 8.38
CA CYS A 139 7.02 -9.38 7.79
C CYS A 139 7.19 -10.84 7.27
N LYS A 140 8.33 -11.14 6.65
CA LYS A 140 8.68 -12.51 6.22
C LYS A 140 8.71 -13.47 7.39
N GLU A 141 9.38 -13.11 8.47
CA GLU A 141 9.50 -13.96 9.66
C GLU A 141 8.14 -14.19 10.32
N GLU A 142 7.30 -13.14 10.42
CA GLU A 142 5.94 -13.26 10.93
C GLU A 142 5.09 -14.23 10.12
N LEU A 143 5.09 -14.09 8.80
CA LEU A 143 4.33 -14.98 7.92
C LEU A 143 4.84 -16.43 7.95
N ASN A 144 6.16 -16.64 7.99
CA ASN A 144 6.75 -17.97 8.10
C ASN A 144 6.32 -18.66 9.41
N LYS A 145 6.34 -17.94 10.55
CA LYS A 145 5.83 -18.45 11.85
C LYS A 145 4.35 -18.83 11.78
N LYS A 146 3.57 -18.17 10.93
CA LYS A 146 2.15 -18.45 10.71
C LYS A 146 1.90 -19.55 9.67
N GLY A 147 2.96 -20.18 9.12
CA GLY A 147 2.87 -21.30 8.17
C GLY A 147 2.61 -20.90 6.72
N PHE A 148 3.04 -19.70 6.33
CA PHE A 148 3.11 -19.31 4.92
C PHE A 148 4.40 -19.82 4.29
N ASN A 149 4.33 -20.27 3.04
CA ASN A 149 5.44 -20.84 2.30
C ASN A 149 5.92 -19.88 1.23
N ARG A 150 7.20 -20.00 0.82
CA ARG A 150 7.77 -19.23 -0.31
C ARG A 150 7.68 -17.71 -0.15
N VAL A 151 7.85 -17.22 1.09
CA VAL A 151 7.85 -15.80 1.41
C VAL A 151 9.19 -15.18 1.05
N ILE A 152 9.18 -14.16 0.17
CA ILE A 152 10.38 -13.50 -0.35
C ILE A 152 10.28 -12.01 -0.02
N VAL A 153 11.36 -11.46 0.53
CA VAL A 153 11.46 -10.02 0.74
C VAL A 153 11.64 -9.32 -0.59
N TRP A 154 10.75 -8.39 -0.86
CA TRP A 154 10.77 -7.53 -2.03
C TRP A 154 10.71 -6.08 -1.59
N THR A 155 11.87 -5.46 -1.46
CA THR A 155 11.99 -4.05 -1.11
C THR A 155 11.52 -3.18 -2.28
N ARG A 156 10.84 -2.09 -1.96
CA ARG A 156 10.35 -1.15 -2.95
C ARG A 156 11.44 -0.16 -3.30
N GLY A 157 11.52 0.21 -4.58
CA GLY A 157 12.42 1.28 -5.02
C GLY A 157 11.90 2.66 -4.60
N VAL A 158 12.83 3.57 -4.33
CA VAL A 158 12.56 4.99 -4.06
C VAL A 158 13.09 5.81 -5.23
N SER A 159 12.37 6.87 -5.60
CA SER A 159 12.84 7.77 -6.65
C SER A 159 14.11 8.49 -6.21
N ARG A 160 15.14 8.49 -7.08
CA ARG A 160 16.39 9.21 -6.83
C ARG A 160 16.19 10.70 -6.57
N ASN A 161 15.12 11.29 -7.10
CA ASN A 161 14.78 12.70 -6.87
C ASN A 161 14.44 13.03 -5.42
N LEU A 162 14.16 11.99 -4.59
CA LEU A 162 13.95 12.16 -3.14
C LEU A 162 15.25 12.16 -2.35
N ILE A 163 16.38 11.81 -2.97
CA ILE A 163 17.70 11.82 -2.33
C ILE A 163 18.29 13.22 -2.45
N SER A 164 18.69 13.81 -1.34
CA SER A 164 19.38 15.10 -1.30
C SER A 164 20.89 14.86 -1.17
N ASN A 165 21.67 15.49 -2.05
CA ASN A 165 23.13 15.55 -1.95
C ASN A 165 23.62 16.78 -1.16
N LYS A 166 22.70 17.59 -0.61
CA LYS A 166 23.06 18.75 0.20
C LYS A 166 23.55 18.28 1.56
N PRO A 167 24.62 18.87 2.12
CA PRO A 167 25.07 18.57 3.44
C PRO A 167 23.96 18.88 4.47
N TYR A 168 23.80 18.01 5.44
CA TYR A 168 22.86 18.22 6.54
C TYR A 168 23.28 19.47 7.33
N ARG A 169 22.33 20.39 7.55
CA ARG A 169 22.49 21.55 8.41
C ARG A 169 21.48 21.43 9.54
N LYS A 170 21.97 21.27 10.75
CA LYS A 170 21.12 21.17 11.95
C LYS A 170 20.32 22.44 12.16
N SER A 171 19.01 22.33 12.21
CA SER A 171 18.11 23.44 12.57
C SER A 171 18.19 23.74 14.05
N LYS A 172 17.99 25.00 14.47
CA LYS A 172 17.88 25.36 15.90
C LYS A 172 16.72 24.62 16.56
N ILE A 173 15.56 24.61 15.90
CA ILE A 173 14.39 23.80 16.27
C ILE A 173 14.26 22.71 15.20
N PRO A 174 14.33 21.42 15.54
CA PRO A 174 14.22 20.35 14.56
C PRO A 174 12.88 20.39 13.81
N LYS A 175 12.94 20.25 12.48
CA LYS A 175 11.78 20.17 11.61
C LYS A 175 11.43 18.72 11.34
N ILE A 176 10.26 18.32 11.77
CA ILE A 176 9.78 16.94 11.67
C ILE A 176 8.72 16.85 10.59
N ILE A 177 8.89 15.88 9.67
CA ILE A 177 7.91 15.60 8.64
C ILE A 177 7.29 14.21 8.84
N TYR A 178 5.98 14.13 8.64
CA TYR A 178 5.24 12.92 8.38
C TYR A 178 4.66 12.96 6.97
N VAL A 179 4.71 11.85 6.24
CA VAL A 179 4.08 11.70 4.93
C VAL A 179 3.23 10.45 4.92
N GLY A 180 1.93 10.62 4.75
CA GLY A 180 0.99 9.51 4.75
C GLY A 180 -0.44 9.94 5.05
N ARG A 181 -1.33 8.94 5.16
CA ARG A 181 -2.74 9.15 5.46
C ARG A 181 -2.95 9.72 6.88
N VAL A 182 -3.83 10.70 7.01
CA VAL A 182 -4.21 11.28 8.32
C VAL A 182 -5.40 10.50 8.89
N SER A 183 -5.10 9.38 9.56
CA SER A 183 -6.09 8.41 10.05
C SER A 183 -5.69 7.82 11.40
N LYS A 184 -6.64 7.17 12.08
CA LYS A 184 -6.49 6.67 13.46
C LYS A 184 -5.33 5.68 13.60
N GLU A 185 -5.18 4.77 12.64
CA GLU A 185 -4.14 3.72 12.65
C GLU A 185 -2.72 4.28 12.50
N LYS A 186 -2.57 5.51 11.97
CA LYS A 186 -1.27 6.18 11.83
C LYS A 186 -0.77 6.87 13.10
N ASN A 187 -1.63 6.93 14.12
CA ASN A 187 -1.27 7.39 15.47
C ASN A 187 -0.60 8.79 15.51
N LEU A 188 -1.02 9.68 14.61
CA LEU A 188 -0.41 11.01 14.44
C LEU A 188 -0.59 11.93 15.64
N GLN A 189 -1.53 11.63 16.52
CA GLN A 189 -1.78 12.43 17.71
C GLN A 189 -0.51 12.58 18.55
N VAL A 190 0.24 11.49 18.74
CA VAL A 190 1.50 11.51 19.52
C VAL A 190 2.53 12.47 18.93
N LEU A 191 2.60 12.56 17.60
CA LEU A 191 3.48 13.51 16.92
C LEU A 191 2.97 14.95 17.08
N CYS A 192 1.67 15.17 16.82
CA CYS A 192 1.05 16.50 16.86
C CYS A 192 1.09 17.14 18.27
N GLU A 193 1.07 16.34 19.34
CA GLU A 193 1.19 16.79 20.72
C GLU A 193 2.56 17.44 21.02
N LEU A 194 3.54 17.23 20.16
CA LEU A 194 4.88 17.84 20.27
C LEU A 194 4.99 19.20 19.57
N GLN A 195 3.89 19.80 19.10
CA GLN A 195 3.87 21.04 18.32
C GLN A 195 4.47 22.26 19.00
N ASP A 196 4.60 22.26 20.33
CA ASP A 196 5.23 23.34 21.10
C ASP A 196 6.76 23.22 21.20
N LYS A 197 7.29 22.02 20.88
CA LYS A 197 8.72 21.71 20.98
C LYS A 197 9.40 21.63 19.61
N PHE A 198 8.67 21.31 18.55
CA PHE A 198 9.19 21.05 17.22
C PHE A 198 8.34 21.70 16.12
N GLU A 199 8.96 22.06 15.00
CA GLU A 199 8.26 22.41 13.79
C GLU A 199 7.75 21.12 13.11
N ILE A 200 6.44 20.89 13.14
CA ILE A 200 5.84 19.66 12.62
C ILE A 200 5.09 19.93 11.32
N THR A 201 5.39 19.17 10.29
CA THR A 201 4.70 19.20 8.99
C THR A 201 4.09 17.84 8.70
N ILE A 202 2.81 17.84 8.33
CA ILE A 202 2.06 16.65 7.91
C ILE A 202 1.67 16.78 6.45
N VAL A 203 2.13 15.82 5.64
CA VAL A 203 1.81 15.71 4.21
C VAL A 203 0.88 14.53 3.99
N GLY A 204 -0.28 14.81 3.43
CA GLY A 204 -1.31 13.83 3.13
C GLY A 204 -2.68 14.26 3.61
N GLU A 205 -3.68 13.44 3.31
CA GLU A 205 -5.07 13.66 3.68
C GLU A 205 -5.65 12.43 4.39
N GLY A 206 -6.85 12.56 4.92
CA GLY A 206 -7.55 11.46 5.57
C GLY A 206 -8.66 11.92 6.51
N PRO A 207 -9.41 10.97 7.07
CA PRO A 207 -10.64 11.26 7.83
C PRO A 207 -10.43 12.11 9.08
N LEU A 208 -9.21 12.16 9.63
CA LEU A 208 -8.90 12.95 10.83
C LEU A 208 -8.30 14.34 10.53
N LEU A 209 -8.09 14.71 9.26
CA LEU A 209 -7.39 15.94 8.89
C LEU A 209 -8.03 17.19 9.50
N ASN A 210 -9.33 17.39 9.30
CA ASN A 210 -10.04 18.57 9.80
C ASN A 210 -10.04 18.63 11.33
N LYS A 211 -10.25 17.49 12.00
CA LYS A 211 -10.17 17.41 13.46
C LYS A 211 -8.77 17.79 13.97
N PHE A 212 -7.72 17.35 13.28
CA PHE A 212 -6.33 17.63 13.68
C PHE A 212 -5.93 19.08 13.42
N LYS A 213 -6.37 19.68 12.32
CA LYS A 213 -6.16 21.10 12.07
C LYS A 213 -6.74 21.99 13.18
N LEU A 214 -7.94 21.65 13.69
CA LEU A 214 -8.56 22.39 14.79
C LEU A 214 -7.84 22.16 16.13
N LYS A 215 -7.42 20.90 16.39
CA LYS A 215 -6.81 20.54 17.68
C LYS A 215 -5.35 20.96 17.79
N PHE A 216 -4.62 21.02 16.68
CA PHE A 216 -3.17 21.26 16.63
C PHE A 216 -2.82 22.42 15.69
N PRO A 217 -3.14 23.68 16.07
CA PRO A 217 -3.04 24.83 15.18
C PRO A 217 -1.60 25.22 14.79
N LYS A 218 -0.58 24.78 15.53
CA LYS A 218 0.84 25.02 15.20
C LYS A 218 1.44 23.99 14.25
N VAL A 219 0.71 22.89 13.96
CA VAL A 219 1.14 21.86 13.01
C VAL A 219 0.82 22.34 11.58
N ASN A 220 1.80 22.24 10.68
CA ASN A 220 1.63 22.59 9.27
C ASN A 220 1.06 21.39 8.48
N PHE A 221 -0.20 21.52 8.00
CA PHE A 221 -0.87 20.49 7.20
C PHE A 221 -0.88 20.89 5.72
N LEU A 222 -0.07 20.24 4.89
CA LEU A 222 0.14 20.57 3.47
C LEU A 222 -0.80 19.87 2.48
N GLY A 223 -1.65 18.93 2.94
CA GLY A 223 -2.41 18.09 2.04
C GLY A 223 -1.51 17.15 1.22
N TYR A 224 -1.99 16.70 0.06
CA TYR A 224 -1.18 15.87 -0.83
C TYR A 224 -0.05 16.65 -1.48
N ARG A 225 1.15 16.06 -1.53
CA ARG A 225 2.31 16.50 -2.30
C ARG A 225 2.86 15.35 -3.13
N PHE A 226 3.30 15.64 -4.35
CA PHE A 226 3.82 14.65 -5.30
C PHE A 226 5.07 15.13 -6.00
N GLY A 227 5.85 14.22 -6.58
CA GLY A 227 7.01 14.53 -7.42
C GLY A 227 8.03 15.44 -6.73
N SER A 228 8.46 16.50 -7.42
CA SER A 228 9.44 17.45 -6.90
C SER A 228 8.96 18.19 -5.65
N ALA A 229 7.68 18.58 -5.59
CA ALA A 229 7.14 19.25 -4.41
C ALA A 229 7.22 18.40 -3.14
N LEU A 230 7.01 17.07 -3.25
CA LEU A 230 7.21 16.14 -2.14
C LEU A 230 8.71 16.01 -1.80
N ALA A 231 9.56 15.89 -2.81
CA ALA A 231 11.00 15.80 -2.63
C ALA A 231 11.56 17.04 -1.91
N ASP A 232 11.14 18.23 -2.30
CA ASP A 232 11.57 19.47 -1.69
C ASP A 232 11.05 19.59 -0.24
N THR A 233 9.84 19.10 0.01
CA THR A 233 9.30 19.04 1.37
C THR A 233 10.16 18.11 2.25
N TYR A 234 10.53 16.91 1.79
CA TYR A 234 11.46 16.04 2.52
C TYR A 234 12.82 16.72 2.79
N LYS A 235 13.39 17.37 1.76
CA LYS A 235 14.71 18.03 1.84
C LYS A 235 14.74 19.20 2.81
N SER A 236 13.60 19.83 3.09
CA SER A 236 13.48 20.98 3.99
C SER A 236 13.29 20.58 5.47
N HIS A 237 13.26 19.28 5.79
CA HIS A 237 13.05 18.78 7.14
C HIS A 237 14.25 17.95 7.62
N ASP A 238 14.41 17.88 8.94
CA ASP A 238 15.54 17.21 9.60
C ASP A 238 15.24 15.74 9.92
N VAL A 239 13.97 15.43 10.26
CA VAL A 239 13.55 14.11 10.74
C VAL A 239 12.26 13.68 10.05
N PHE A 240 12.24 12.46 9.51
CA PHE A 240 11.01 11.78 9.11
C PHE A 240 10.48 10.96 10.30
N CYS A 241 9.27 11.25 10.76
CA CYS A 241 8.62 10.54 11.84
C CYS A 241 7.40 9.77 11.35
N PHE A 242 7.33 8.48 11.65
CA PHE A 242 6.23 7.60 11.25
C PHE A 242 5.70 6.80 12.44
N PRO A 243 4.78 7.37 13.27
CA PRO A 243 4.37 6.79 14.55
C PRO A 243 3.35 5.65 14.44
N SER A 244 3.10 5.14 13.23
CA SER A 244 2.16 4.04 12.99
C SER A 244 2.61 2.74 13.67
N LYS A 245 1.65 2.01 14.24
CA LYS A 245 1.86 0.71 14.91
C LYS A 245 1.39 -0.49 14.07
N THR A 246 0.86 -0.26 12.87
CA THR A 246 0.16 -1.30 12.10
C THR A 246 0.66 -1.46 10.66
N ASP A 247 1.77 -0.84 10.32
CA ASP A 247 2.37 -0.98 9.00
C ASP A 247 3.20 -2.25 8.85
N THR A 248 3.44 -2.66 7.61
CA THR A 248 4.20 -3.86 7.26
C THR A 248 5.71 -3.61 7.11
N PHE A 249 6.15 -2.38 7.35
CA PHE A 249 7.56 -1.98 7.37
C PHE A 249 8.13 -2.03 8.78
#